data_b9d4c9aea842faeccdfc5594358b6797
#
_entry.id   b9d4c9aea842faeccdfc5594358b6797
#
_cell.length_a   1.000
_cell.length_b   1.000
_cell.length_c   1.000
_cell.angle_alpha   90.00
_cell.angle_beta   90.00
_cell.angle_gamma   90.00
#
_symmetry.space_group_name_H-M   'P 1'
#
loop_
_entity.id
_entity.type
_entity.pdbx_description
1 polymer ?
#
loop_
_entity_poly.entity_id
_entity_poly.type
_entity_poly.pdbx_seq_one_letter_code
_entity_poly.pdbx_strand_id
1 'polypeptide(L)' 'MSGRKGKTNMKLAVLDEINQIDRRLKKSKIRNDEEETSKLMSQRNKLREKLKTNRKLIR' A
#
# COMPACT_ATOMS: atom_id res chain seq x y z
N MET A 1 -22.19 2.45 -13.10
CA MET A 1 -22.03 2.60 -12.87
C MET A 1 -21.31 2.79 -12.22
N SER A 2 -21.16 2.75 -12.06
CA SER A 2 -20.40 2.92 -11.72
C SER A 2 -20.10 3.92 -11.03
N GLY A 3 -20.41 4.65 -11.10
CA GLY A 3 -20.13 5.78 -10.62
C GLY A 3 -19.73 5.83 -9.31
N ARG A 4 -20.26 5.36 -8.68
CA ARG A 4 -20.09 5.47 -7.54
C ARG A 4 -18.97 5.29 -7.08
N LYS A 5 -18.36 5.14 -7.62
CA LYS A 5 -17.26 4.95 -7.25
C LYS A 5 -16.63 6.02 -6.63
N GLY A 6 -16.88 7.10 -6.78
CA GLY A 6 -16.23 8.23 -6.28
C GLY A 6 -16.02 8.18 -4.84
N LYS A 7 -16.96 7.73 -4.14
CA LYS A 7 -16.78 7.67 -2.83
C LYS A 7 -15.94 6.59 -2.45
N THR A 8 -15.22 6.01 -3.26
CA THR A 8 -14.40 5.01 -2.95
C THR A 8 -13.77 5.03 -1.68
N ASN A 9 -13.53 3.98 -1.11
CA ASN A 9 -12.84 3.90 0.11
C ASN A 9 -11.41 4.08 -0.09
N MET A 10 -10.84 5.09 0.47
CA MET A 10 -9.44 5.29 0.44
C MET A 10 -8.76 4.11 1.05
N LYS A 11 -9.39 3.52 2.06
CA LYS A 11 -8.85 2.37 2.68
C LYS A 11 -8.62 1.26 1.68
N LEU A 12 -9.60 0.96 0.86
CA LEU A 12 -9.46 -0.10 -0.11
C LEU A 12 -8.36 0.20 -1.11
N ALA A 13 -8.26 1.44 -1.51
CA ALA A 13 -7.24 1.83 -2.45
C ALA A 13 -5.85 1.60 -1.86
N VAL A 14 -5.67 2.00 -0.62
CA VAL A 14 -4.39 1.83 0.01
C VAL A 14 -4.07 0.36 0.19
N LEU A 15 -5.06 -0.42 0.59
CA LEU A 15 -4.83 -1.85 0.77
C LEU A 15 -4.44 -2.50 -0.55
N ASP A 16 -5.06 -2.05 -1.61
CA ASP A 16 -4.76 -2.59 -2.91
C ASP A 16 -3.31 -2.29 -3.29
N GLU A 17 -2.87 -1.09 -3.01
CA GLU A 17 -1.51 -0.73 -3.30
C GLU A 17 -0.54 -1.55 -2.46
N ILE A 18 -0.88 -1.75 -1.21
CA ILE A 18 -0.02 -2.54 -0.35
C ILE A 18 0.09 -3.96 -0.90
N ASN A 19 -1.00 -4.49 -1.41
CA ASN A 19 -0.98 -5.83 -1.98
C ASN A 19 -0.06 -5.88 -3.19
N GLN A 20 -0.12 -4.87 -4.01
CA GLN A 20 0.73 -4.83 -5.19
C GLN A 20 2.19 -4.76 -4.78
N ILE A 21 2.48 -3.96 -3.78
CA ILE A 21 3.85 -3.85 -3.32
C ILE A 21 4.31 -5.18 -2.75
N ASP A 22 3.43 -5.87 -2.06
CA ASP A 22 3.78 -7.17 -1.50
C ASP A 22 4.20 -8.13 -2.61
N ARG A 23 3.48 -8.12 -3.70
CA ARG A 23 3.80 -8.98 -4.80
C ARG A 23 5.17 -8.65 -5.36
N ARG A 24 5.44 -7.38 -5.51
CA ARG A 24 6.73 -6.97 -6.02
C ARG A 24 7.83 -7.34 -5.05
N LEU A 25 7.53 -7.23 -3.76
CA LEU A 25 8.50 -7.59 -2.76
C LEU A 25 8.91 -9.04 -2.89
N LYS A 26 7.96 -9.90 -3.15
CA LYS A 26 8.27 -11.29 -3.29
C LYS A 26 9.25 -11.51 -4.43
N LYS A 27 8.98 -10.88 -5.56
CA LYS A 27 9.86 -11.03 -6.70
C LYS A 27 11.21 -10.43 -6.41
N SER A 28 11.20 -9.31 -5.78
CA SER A 28 12.45 -8.63 -5.47
C SER A 28 13.34 -9.49 -4.60
N LYS A 29 12.75 -10.15 -3.64
CA LYS A 29 13.49 -11.01 -2.77
C LYS A 29 14.07 -12.20 -3.52
N ILE A 30 13.32 -12.74 -4.42
CA ILE A 30 13.79 -13.85 -5.20
C ILE A 30 14.98 -13.44 -6.05
N ARG A 31 14.95 -12.20 -6.53
CA ARG A 31 16.06 -11.72 -7.34
C ARG A 31 17.20 -11.17 -6.50
N ASN A 32 17.00 -11.11 -5.23
CA ASN A 32 18.04 -10.59 -4.34
C ASN A 32 18.31 -9.12 -4.63
N ASP A 33 17.27 -8.40 -4.99
CA ASP A 33 17.41 -6.99 -5.28
C ASP A 33 17.16 -6.21 -4.01
N GLU A 34 18.16 -5.98 -3.23
CA GLU A 34 18.01 -5.31 -1.96
C GLU A 34 17.55 -3.87 -2.10
N GLU A 35 18.05 -3.20 -3.09
CA GLU A 35 17.67 -1.82 -3.28
C GLU A 35 16.18 -1.71 -3.51
N GLU A 36 15.67 -2.50 -4.41
CA GLU A 36 14.26 -2.43 -4.71
C GLU A 36 13.45 -2.89 -3.52
N THR A 37 13.91 -3.92 -2.84
CA THR A 37 13.22 -4.40 -1.67
C THR A 37 13.10 -3.29 -0.63
N SER A 38 14.17 -2.56 -0.43
CA SER A 38 14.16 -1.49 0.54
C SER A 38 13.17 -0.41 0.14
N LYS A 39 13.13 -0.04 -1.12
CA LYS A 39 12.21 0.96 -1.59
C LYS A 39 10.77 0.51 -1.40
N LEU A 40 10.50 -0.72 -1.77
CA LEU A 40 9.16 -1.23 -1.67
C LEU A 40 8.69 -1.27 -0.23
N MET A 41 9.57 -1.66 0.66
CA MET A 41 9.21 -1.71 2.06
C MET A 41 8.92 -0.33 2.60
N SER A 42 9.69 0.63 2.15
CA SER A 42 9.48 2.01 2.58
C SER A 42 8.11 2.49 2.13
N GLN A 43 7.76 2.22 0.88
CA GLN A 43 6.48 2.61 0.37
C GLN A 43 5.36 1.90 1.11
N ARG A 44 5.56 0.63 1.38
CA ARG A 44 4.56 -0.12 2.09
C ARG A 44 4.32 0.47 3.47
N ASN A 45 5.39 0.84 4.14
CA ASN A 45 5.26 1.43 5.46
C ASN A 45 4.49 2.74 5.40
N LYS A 46 4.75 3.55 4.42
CA LYS A 46 4.06 4.81 4.28
C LYS A 46 2.56 4.59 4.09
N LEU A 47 2.22 3.62 3.28
CA LEU A 47 0.83 3.34 3.05
C LEU A 47 0.15 2.85 4.32
N ARG A 48 0.85 2.03 5.06
CA ARG A 48 0.29 1.53 6.30
C ARG A 48 0.09 2.67 7.30
N GLU A 49 1.00 3.59 7.29
CA GLU A 49 0.88 4.73 8.19
C GLU A 49 -0.32 5.58 7.82
N LYS A 50 -0.59 5.70 6.54
CA LYS A 50 -1.74 6.45 6.11
C LYS A 50 -3.00 5.87 6.72
N LEU A 51 -3.09 4.56 6.75
CA LEU A 51 -4.25 3.93 7.32
C LEU A 51 -4.36 4.24 8.80
N LYS A 52 -3.26 4.21 9.50
CA LYS A 52 -3.28 4.50 10.91
C LYS A 52 -3.67 5.93 11.16
N THR A 53 -3.07 6.83 10.44
CA THR A 53 -3.34 8.23 10.62
C THR A 53 -4.81 8.51 10.40
N ASN A 54 -5.36 7.89 9.41
CA ASN A 54 -6.75 8.06 9.13
C ASN A 54 -7.59 7.68 10.32
N ARG A 55 -7.28 6.57 10.92
CA ARG A 55 -8.02 6.16 12.07
C ARG A 55 -7.90 7.16 13.16
N LYS A 56 -6.74 7.65 13.42
CA LYS A 56 -6.57 8.62 14.46
C LYS A 56 -7.39 9.84 14.20
N LEU A 57 -7.36 10.31 13.01
CA LEU A 57 -8.12 11.50 12.68
C LEU A 57 -9.57 11.36 13.01
N ILE A 58 -10.08 10.23 12.82
CA ILE A 58 -11.47 10.01 13.07
C ILE A 58 -11.81 10.13 14.49
N ARG A 59 -10.93 9.85 15.39
CA ARG A 59 -11.27 9.93 16.72
C ARG A 59 -11.75 11.10 17.11
#